data_7385dae1896148a4c889c24a24c6151b
#
_entry.id   7385dae1896148a4c889c24a24c6151b
#
_cell.length_a   1.000
_cell.length_b   1.000
_cell.length_c   1.000
_cell.angle_alpha   90.00
_cell.angle_beta   90.00
_cell.angle_gamma   90.00
#
_symmetry.space_group_name_H-M   'P 1'
#
loop_
_entity.id
_entity.type
_entity.pdbx_description
1 polymer ?
#
loop_
_entity_poly.entity_id
_entity_poly.type
_entity_poly.pdbx_seq_one_letter_code
_entity_poly.pdbx_strand_id
1 'polypeptide(L)'
;MPKTAKYVLLFAAVLLASAVCIILMFRPRAVNIVYMADARYLPYVMVSLESAIASKNKGTQYHVHIIAKDFAPEDTAKIRKMAQDDVTIELYPAREPKLDYARLGRFSSFKISLQKLFIADYLPSLGKVLYLDADTLVQADLSEMYETDLRGKYAAAVKDGLMYQFPGHVAGMDLGGREFYFNSGVMLLNLAQIRKDDIMQRAVIYFNTHNEVFGDQDVLNVVFGSKVVPLSYRYNCNSTFFEEKDAAFLSKFFNETVPQSPREVYDSAATLHFAGHKPWTPWFSHSYLKPLWYRYAATVAEKYQMTF
;
A
#
# COMPACT_ATOMS: atom_id res chain seq x y z
N MET A 1 29.89 -47.98 9.64
CA MET A 1 30.46 -47.11 8.57
C MET A 1 31.85 -46.64 8.97
N PRO A 2 32.85 -46.72 8.10
CA PRO A 2 34.19 -46.20 8.36
C PRO A 2 34.13 -44.69 8.68
N LYS A 3 34.99 -44.19 9.58
CA LYS A 3 35.02 -42.78 10.02
C LYS A 3 35.12 -41.81 8.84
N THR A 4 35.88 -42.17 7.80
CA THR A 4 36.03 -41.42 6.55
C THR A 4 34.71 -41.20 5.82
N ALA A 5 33.81 -42.18 5.75
CA ALA A 5 32.51 -42.06 5.11
C ALA A 5 31.59 -41.08 5.86
N LYS A 6 31.66 -40.98 7.18
CA LYS A 6 30.94 -39.98 7.96
C LYS A 6 31.38 -38.54 7.67
N TYR A 7 32.71 -38.33 7.54
CA TYR A 7 33.25 -37.00 7.21
C TYR A 7 32.88 -36.56 5.77
N VAL A 8 32.90 -37.49 4.82
CA VAL A 8 32.49 -37.20 3.43
C VAL A 8 30.98 -36.81 3.37
N LEU A 9 30.13 -37.54 4.11
CA LEU A 9 28.70 -37.22 4.19
C LEU A 9 28.45 -35.87 4.88
N LEU A 10 29.17 -35.56 5.95
CA LEU A 10 29.06 -34.27 6.65
C LEU A 10 29.50 -33.10 5.74
N PHE A 11 30.59 -33.25 5.03
CA PHE A 11 31.12 -32.26 4.10
C PHE A 11 30.14 -32.02 2.95
N ALA A 12 29.58 -33.08 2.37
CA ALA A 12 28.56 -32.98 1.33
C ALA A 12 27.28 -32.28 1.84
N ALA A 13 26.85 -32.58 3.07
CA ALA A 13 25.68 -31.89 3.67
C ALA A 13 25.94 -30.40 3.90
N VAL A 14 27.15 -30.02 4.34
CA VAL A 14 27.53 -28.61 4.52
C VAL A 14 27.56 -27.89 3.17
N LEU A 15 28.14 -28.49 2.14
CA LEU A 15 28.14 -27.90 0.78
C LEU A 15 26.74 -27.74 0.21
N LEU A 16 25.87 -28.72 0.41
CA LEU A 16 24.48 -28.66 -0.02
C LEU A 16 23.72 -27.56 0.74
N ALA A 17 23.89 -27.48 2.04
CA ALA A 17 23.30 -26.42 2.87
C ALA A 17 23.81 -25.03 2.45
N SER A 18 25.10 -24.88 2.17
CA SER A 18 25.69 -23.64 1.68
C SER A 18 25.14 -23.26 0.30
N ALA A 19 25.01 -24.22 -0.63
CA ALA A 19 24.42 -23.99 -1.95
C ALA A 19 22.95 -23.58 -1.85
N VAL A 20 22.17 -24.23 -0.98
CA VAL A 20 20.77 -23.87 -0.71
C VAL A 20 20.67 -22.47 -0.12
N CYS A 21 21.53 -22.12 0.86
CA CYS A 21 21.58 -20.75 1.41
C CYS A 21 21.92 -19.72 0.35
N ILE A 22 22.88 -20.00 -0.53
CA ILE A 22 23.25 -19.11 -1.65
C ILE A 22 22.07 -18.94 -2.60
N ILE A 23 21.39 -20.03 -2.99
CA ILE A 23 20.21 -19.97 -3.87
C ILE A 23 19.09 -19.16 -3.21
N LEU A 24 18.84 -19.32 -1.91
CA LEU A 24 17.84 -18.56 -1.17
C LEU A 24 18.19 -17.08 -1.04
N MET A 25 19.47 -16.75 -0.88
CA MET A 25 19.96 -15.36 -0.84
C MET A 25 19.81 -14.63 -2.18
N PHE A 26 19.93 -15.36 -3.29
CA PHE A 26 19.81 -14.81 -4.65
C PHE A 26 18.42 -15.02 -5.27
N ARG A 27 17.46 -15.58 -4.53
CA ARG A 27 16.09 -15.72 -5.04
C ARG A 27 15.48 -14.33 -5.24
N PRO A 28 14.93 -14.03 -6.44
CA PRO A 28 14.25 -12.78 -6.66
C PRO A 28 13.12 -12.58 -5.64
N ARG A 29 13.06 -11.41 -5.02
CA ARG A 29 11.98 -11.05 -4.10
C ARG A 29 10.79 -10.58 -4.92
N ALA A 30 9.77 -11.40 -5.04
CA ALA A 30 8.55 -11.07 -5.76
C ALA A 30 7.58 -10.32 -4.84
N VAL A 31 7.22 -9.10 -5.21
CA VAL A 31 6.26 -8.24 -4.51
C VAL A 31 5.07 -8.02 -5.41
N ASN A 32 3.90 -8.48 -5.00
CA ASN A 32 2.64 -8.15 -5.66
C ASN A 32 2.14 -6.81 -5.13
N ILE A 33 1.92 -5.86 -6.04
CA ILE A 33 1.42 -4.51 -5.73
C ILE A 33 0.08 -4.34 -6.42
N VAL A 34 -0.91 -3.76 -5.74
CA VAL A 34 -2.20 -3.41 -6.35
C VAL A 34 -2.50 -1.93 -6.21
N TYR A 35 -2.91 -1.32 -7.33
CA TYR A 35 -3.48 0.03 -7.41
C TYR A 35 -4.94 -0.03 -7.84
N MET A 36 -5.69 1.02 -7.50
CA MET A 36 -7.04 1.23 -8.01
C MET A 36 -7.17 2.65 -8.53
N ALA A 37 -7.67 2.80 -9.75
CA ALA A 37 -7.85 4.11 -10.36
C ALA A 37 -8.98 4.13 -11.37
N ASP A 38 -9.65 5.27 -11.47
CA ASP A 38 -10.37 5.67 -12.68
C ASP A 38 -9.40 6.39 -13.65
N ALA A 39 -9.86 6.66 -14.86
CA ALA A 39 -9.03 7.30 -15.89
C ALA A 39 -8.43 8.65 -15.44
N ARG A 40 -9.12 9.40 -14.57
CA ARG A 40 -8.63 10.70 -14.04
C ARG A 40 -7.42 10.52 -13.11
N TYR A 41 -7.33 9.39 -12.42
CA TYR A 41 -6.25 9.10 -11.48
C TYR A 41 -5.10 8.28 -12.10
N LEU A 42 -5.23 7.84 -13.35
CA LEU A 42 -4.16 7.12 -14.05
C LEU A 42 -2.81 7.87 -14.03
N PRO A 43 -2.72 9.20 -14.32
CA PRO A 43 -1.45 9.91 -14.30
C PRO A 43 -0.75 9.78 -12.93
N TYR A 44 -1.50 9.83 -11.85
CA TYR A 44 -0.98 9.78 -10.48
C TYR A 44 -0.54 8.37 -10.09
N VAL A 45 -1.27 7.33 -10.52
CA VAL A 45 -0.79 5.93 -10.41
C VAL A 45 0.53 5.75 -11.12
N MET A 46 0.69 6.32 -12.33
CA MET A 46 1.93 6.23 -13.08
C MET A 46 3.10 6.93 -12.37
N VAL A 47 2.86 8.05 -11.69
CA VAL A 47 3.88 8.73 -10.86
C VAL A 47 4.26 7.88 -9.65
N SER A 48 3.29 7.32 -8.94
CA SER A 48 3.54 6.42 -7.82
C SER A 48 4.33 5.18 -8.25
N LEU A 49 3.93 4.55 -9.36
CA LEU A 49 4.60 3.37 -9.90
C LEU A 49 6.02 3.70 -10.40
N GLU A 50 6.23 4.83 -11.09
CA GLU A 50 7.58 5.25 -11.55
C GLU A 50 8.51 5.46 -10.33
N SER A 51 8.00 6.04 -9.24
CA SER A 51 8.77 6.20 -8.00
C SER A 51 9.12 4.85 -7.37
N ALA A 52 8.19 3.90 -7.38
CA ALA A 52 8.42 2.54 -6.88
C ALA A 52 9.48 1.79 -7.73
N ILE A 53 9.39 1.91 -9.05
CA ILE A 53 10.38 1.33 -9.97
C ILE A 53 11.77 1.94 -9.74
N ALA A 54 11.85 3.26 -9.59
CA ALA A 54 13.10 3.96 -9.37
C ALA A 54 13.76 3.64 -8.01
N SER A 55 12.95 3.26 -7.01
CA SER A 55 13.40 2.97 -5.64
C SER A 55 13.63 1.48 -5.37
N LYS A 56 13.34 0.64 -6.37
CA LYS A 56 13.43 -0.82 -6.27
C LYS A 56 14.89 -1.29 -6.22
N ASN A 57 15.19 -2.21 -5.33
CA ASN A 57 16.49 -2.86 -5.27
C ASN A 57 16.71 -3.78 -6.48
N LYS A 58 17.98 -3.93 -6.86
CA LYS A 58 18.39 -4.94 -7.85
C LYS A 58 18.00 -6.34 -7.33
N GLY A 59 17.26 -7.09 -8.12
CA GLY A 59 16.79 -8.44 -7.77
C GLY A 59 15.40 -8.49 -7.10
N THR A 60 14.78 -7.35 -6.82
CA THR A 60 13.36 -7.32 -6.48
C THR A 60 12.53 -7.30 -7.77
N GLN A 61 11.49 -8.12 -7.83
CA GLN A 61 10.52 -8.16 -8.92
C GLN A 61 9.18 -7.60 -8.44
N TYR A 62 8.60 -6.67 -9.22
CA TYR A 62 7.27 -6.15 -8.96
C TYR A 62 6.23 -6.74 -9.92
N HIS A 63 5.19 -7.37 -9.37
CA HIS A 63 4.01 -7.78 -10.10
C HIS A 63 2.89 -6.80 -9.77
N VAL A 64 2.62 -5.89 -10.70
CA VAL A 64 1.69 -4.77 -10.52
C VAL A 64 0.33 -5.12 -11.09
N HIS A 65 -0.68 -5.04 -10.25
CA HIS A 65 -2.09 -5.29 -10.56
C HIS A 65 -2.83 -3.95 -10.50
N ILE A 66 -3.54 -3.58 -11.54
CA ILE A 66 -4.28 -2.31 -11.59
C ILE A 66 -5.75 -2.59 -11.81
N ILE A 67 -6.58 -2.25 -10.83
CA ILE A 67 -8.02 -2.29 -10.96
C ILE A 67 -8.44 -0.97 -11.61
N ALA A 68 -8.76 -1.04 -12.90
CA ALA A 68 -8.93 0.10 -13.79
C ALA A 68 -10.40 0.36 -14.08
N LYS A 69 -10.84 1.61 -13.87
CA LYS A 69 -12.18 2.06 -14.24
C LYS A 69 -12.09 3.09 -15.37
N ASP A 70 -12.84 2.84 -16.44
CA ASP A 70 -13.02 3.76 -17.58
C ASP A 70 -11.69 4.15 -18.28
N PHE A 71 -10.67 3.25 -18.27
CA PHE A 71 -9.43 3.46 -19.02
C PHE A 71 -9.70 3.32 -20.52
N ALA A 72 -9.32 4.34 -21.30
CA ALA A 72 -9.29 4.26 -22.74
C ALA A 72 -8.18 3.30 -23.23
N PRO A 73 -8.24 2.81 -24.48
CA PRO A 73 -7.17 2.00 -25.06
C PRO A 73 -5.78 2.67 -24.99
N GLU A 74 -5.73 3.98 -25.18
CA GLU A 74 -4.51 4.79 -25.10
C GLU A 74 -3.95 4.79 -23.67
N ASP A 75 -4.80 4.91 -22.66
CA ASP A 75 -4.43 4.86 -21.24
C ASP A 75 -3.83 3.51 -20.89
N THR A 76 -4.50 2.44 -21.35
CA THR A 76 -4.02 1.07 -21.21
C THR A 76 -2.66 0.87 -21.87
N ALA A 77 -2.45 1.44 -23.06
CA ALA A 77 -1.18 1.36 -23.77
C ALA A 77 -0.06 2.10 -23.04
N LYS A 78 -0.33 3.28 -22.47
CA LYS A 78 0.64 4.07 -21.71
C LYS A 78 1.12 3.35 -20.46
N ILE A 79 0.19 2.86 -19.62
CA ILE A 79 0.57 2.19 -18.38
C ILE A 79 1.34 0.89 -18.64
N ARG A 80 1.00 0.14 -19.70
CA ARG A 80 1.72 -1.09 -20.07
C ARG A 80 3.16 -0.84 -20.53
N LYS A 81 3.48 0.35 -21.02
CA LYS A 81 4.88 0.73 -21.37
C LYS A 81 5.79 0.85 -20.15
N MET A 82 5.24 0.91 -18.95
CA MET A 82 6.03 0.92 -17.71
C MET A 82 6.56 -0.47 -17.33
N ALA A 83 6.08 -1.55 -17.98
CA ALA A 83 6.60 -2.90 -17.76
C ALA A 83 8.07 -3.00 -18.17
N GLN A 84 8.84 -3.79 -17.43
CA GLN A 84 10.27 -4.06 -17.61
C GLN A 84 10.52 -5.56 -17.35
N ASP A 85 11.75 -6.04 -17.53
CA ASP A 85 12.09 -7.46 -17.30
C ASP A 85 11.75 -7.94 -15.87
N ASP A 86 11.82 -7.03 -14.89
CA ASP A 86 11.54 -7.29 -13.48
C ASP A 86 10.29 -6.55 -12.94
N VAL A 87 9.45 -5.99 -13.85
CA VAL A 87 8.18 -5.33 -13.53
C VAL A 87 7.11 -5.77 -14.51
N THR A 88 6.16 -6.55 -14.04
CA THR A 88 4.98 -6.94 -14.84
C THR A 88 3.78 -6.10 -14.49
N ILE A 89 2.88 -5.85 -15.46
CA ILE A 89 1.66 -5.04 -15.24
C ILE A 89 0.45 -5.78 -15.81
N GLU A 90 -0.51 -6.03 -14.94
CA GLU A 90 -1.81 -6.62 -15.28
C GLU A 90 -2.93 -5.65 -14.94
N LEU A 91 -3.91 -5.53 -15.85
CA LEU A 91 -5.08 -4.68 -15.65
C LEU A 91 -6.33 -5.53 -15.48
N TYR A 92 -7.14 -5.15 -14.50
CA TYR A 92 -8.43 -5.77 -14.19
C TYR A 92 -9.53 -4.72 -14.32
N PRO A 93 -10.57 -4.94 -15.11
CA PRO A 93 -11.68 -3.99 -15.20
C PRO A 93 -12.38 -3.89 -13.85
N ALA A 94 -12.61 -2.66 -13.38
CA ALA A 94 -13.33 -2.42 -12.14
C ALA A 94 -14.77 -2.94 -12.28
N ARG A 95 -15.24 -3.63 -11.24
CA ARG A 95 -16.62 -4.15 -11.19
C ARG A 95 -17.57 -3.07 -10.70
N GLU A 96 -18.85 -3.22 -10.98
CA GLU A 96 -19.90 -2.41 -10.37
C GLU A 96 -20.54 -3.21 -9.22
N PRO A 97 -20.00 -3.08 -8.00
CA PRO A 97 -20.51 -3.85 -6.86
C PRO A 97 -21.86 -3.30 -6.40
N LYS A 98 -22.66 -4.18 -5.78
CA LYS A 98 -23.95 -3.80 -5.18
C LYS A 98 -23.73 -3.07 -3.85
N LEU A 99 -23.33 -1.81 -3.94
CA LEU A 99 -23.11 -0.91 -2.81
C LEU A 99 -24.12 0.25 -2.87
N ASP A 100 -24.59 0.67 -1.71
CA ASP A 100 -25.41 1.87 -1.56
C ASP A 100 -24.53 3.12 -1.56
N TYR A 101 -24.17 3.59 -2.77
CA TYR A 101 -23.28 4.74 -2.95
C TYR A 101 -23.86 6.07 -2.39
N ALA A 102 -25.16 6.15 -2.10
CA ALA A 102 -25.74 7.33 -1.46
C ALA A 102 -25.13 7.56 -0.05
N ARG A 103 -24.63 6.51 0.59
CA ARG A 103 -23.97 6.56 1.90
C ARG A 103 -22.64 7.29 1.91
N LEU A 104 -21.97 7.41 0.76
CA LEU A 104 -20.73 8.19 0.66
C LEU A 104 -20.96 9.70 0.85
N GLY A 105 -22.17 10.22 0.68
CA GLY A 105 -22.47 11.64 0.83
C GLY A 105 -21.50 12.52 0.04
N ARG A 106 -20.77 13.41 0.75
CA ARG A 106 -19.75 14.31 0.14
C ARG A 106 -18.55 13.59 -0.48
N PHE A 107 -18.31 12.34 -0.13
CA PHE A 107 -17.22 11.50 -0.65
C PHE A 107 -17.64 10.68 -1.88
N SER A 108 -18.80 10.95 -2.49
CA SER A 108 -19.31 10.22 -3.67
C SER A 108 -18.36 10.23 -4.88
N SER A 109 -17.43 11.19 -4.96
CA SER A 109 -16.37 11.23 -5.99
C SER A 109 -15.30 10.14 -5.82
N PHE A 110 -15.22 9.51 -4.64
CA PHE A 110 -14.22 8.48 -4.31
C PHE A 110 -14.76 7.05 -4.43
N LYS A 111 -15.78 6.82 -5.26
CA LYS A 111 -16.38 5.49 -5.45
C LYS A 111 -15.36 4.40 -5.81
N ILE A 112 -14.29 4.77 -6.52
CA ILE A 112 -13.25 3.81 -6.91
C ILE A 112 -12.52 3.23 -5.69
N SER A 113 -12.38 3.97 -4.59
CA SER A 113 -11.74 3.47 -3.37
C SER A 113 -12.47 2.29 -2.75
N LEU A 114 -13.80 2.22 -2.93
CA LEU A 114 -14.60 1.07 -2.45
C LEU A 114 -14.28 -0.24 -3.15
N GLN A 115 -13.55 -0.22 -4.28
CA GLN A 115 -13.04 -1.45 -4.89
C GLN A 115 -12.05 -2.19 -3.97
N LYS A 116 -11.48 -1.50 -2.97
CA LYS A 116 -10.64 -2.13 -1.92
C LYS A 116 -11.39 -3.25 -1.21
N LEU A 117 -12.70 -3.11 -1.03
CA LEU A 117 -13.55 -4.11 -0.40
C LEU A 117 -13.66 -5.42 -1.22
N PHE A 118 -13.10 -5.45 -2.44
CA PHE A 118 -13.17 -6.58 -3.36
C PHE A 118 -11.78 -7.06 -3.86
N ILE A 119 -10.68 -6.56 -3.28
CA ILE A 119 -9.32 -6.92 -3.72
C ILE A 119 -9.11 -8.43 -3.75
N ALA A 120 -9.60 -9.14 -2.75
CA ALA A 120 -9.45 -10.58 -2.65
C ALA A 120 -10.16 -11.35 -3.78
N ASP A 121 -11.22 -10.77 -4.35
CA ASP A 121 -11.98 -11.32 -5.47
C ASP A 121 -11.36 -11.01 -6.83
N TYR A 122 -10.64 -9.87 -6.93
CA TYR A 122 -9.87 -9.52 -8.13
C TYR A 122 -8.64 -10.40 -8.29
N LEU A 123 -8.03 -10.80 -7.18
CA LEU A 123 -6.74 -11.49 -7.12
C LEU A 123 -6.88 -12.87 -6.44
N PRO A 124 -7.72 -13.79 -6.98
CA PRO A 124 -8.06 -15.04 -6.30
C PRO A 124 -6.87 -15.99 -6.13
N SER A 125 -5.87 -15.91 -7.01
CA SER A 125 -4.67 -16.74 -6.97
C SER A 125 -3.62 -16.26 -5.98
N LEU A 126 -3.70 -14.98 -5.51
CA LEU A 126 -2.72 -14.41 -4.61
C LEU A 126 -3.07 -14.67 -3.15
N GLY A 127 -2.05 -15.05 -2.37
CA GLY A 127 -2.16 -15.16 -0.92
C GLY A 127 -2.00 -13.82 -0.21
N LYS A 128 -1.21 -12.91 -0.80
CA LYS A 128 -0.80 -11.63 -0.20
C LYS A 128 -0.57 -10.57 -1.28
N VAL A 129 -0.92 -9.31 -0.99
CA VAL A 129 -0.70 -8.17 -1.88
C VAL A 129 -0.45 -6.89 -1.09
N LEU A 130 0.40 -6.01 -1.61
CA LEU A 130 0.60 -4.66 -1.11
C LEU A 130 -0.31 -3.70 -1.87
N TYR A 131 -1.24 -3.06 -1.17
CA TYR A 131 -2.10 -2.01 -1.72
C TYR A 131 -1.43 -0.64 -1.57
N LEU A 132 -1.45 0.16 -2.64
CA LEU A 132 -1.01 1.55 -2.65
C LEU A 132 -2.09 2.44 -3.25
N ASP A 133 -2.40 3.57 -2.58
CA ASP A 133 -3.21 4.64 -3.18
C ASP A 133 -2.42 5.37 -4.30
N ALA A 134 -3.13 5.93 -5.26
CA ALA A 134 -2.55 6.63 -6.40
C ALA A 134 -1.75 7.89 -6.01
N ASP A 135 -2.03 8.46 -4.85
CA ASP A 135 -1.38 9.65 -4.29
C ASP A 135 -0.24 9.31 -3.33
N THR A 136 0.44 8.20 -3.57
CA THR A 136 1.66 7.82 -2.86
C THR A 136 2.91 8.11 -3.69
N LEU A 137 4.05 8.24 -3.01
CA LEU A 137 5.37 8.33 -3.63
C LEU A 137 6.32 7.38 -2.89
N VAL A 138 6.84 6.39 -3.59
CA VAL A 138 7.71 5.36 -3.00
C VAL A 138 9.17 5.82 -3.08
N GLN A 139 9.90 5.70 -1.96
CA GLN A 139 11.29 6.15 -1.82
C GLN A 139 12.26 5.02 -1.45
N ALA A 140 11.74 3.83 -1.12
CA ALA A 140 12.55 2.66 -0.80
C ALA A 140 11.94 1.39 -1.41
N ASP A 141 12.73 0.33 -1.47
CA ASP A 141 12.26 -0.99 -1.92
C ASP A 141 11.14 -1.52 -1.01
N LEU A 142 10.08 -2.01 -1.62
CA LEU A 142 8.88 -2.45 -0.91
C LEU A 142 8.96 -3.89 -0.37
N SER A 143 10.04 -4.62 -0.66
CA SER A 143 10.17 -6.02 -0.25
C SER A 143 10.23 -6.21 1.27
N GLU A 144 10.84 -5.27 2.00
CA GLU A 144 10.88 -5.31 3.46
C GLU A 144 9.47 -5.24 4.07
N MET A 145 8.66 -4.29 3.63
CA MET A 145 7.25 -4.19 4.04
C MET A 145 6.48 -5.45 3.65
N TYR A 146 6.72 -5.96 2.43
CA TYR A 146 6.04 -7.14 1.91
C TYR A 146 6.36 -8.41 2.71
N GLU A 147 7.52 -8.50 3.36
CA GLU A 147 7.94 -9.62 4.22
C GLU A 147 7.31 -9.61 5.62
N THR A 148 6.54 -8.56 5.98
CA THR A 148 5.84 -8.51 7.27
C THR A 148 4.99 -9.75 7.50
N ASP A 149 5.11 -10.34 8.69
CA ASP A 149 4.36 -11.54 9.08
C ASP A 149 2.88 -11.21 9.33
N LEU A 150 2.02 -11.81 8.53
CA LEU A 150 0.56 -11.66 8.61
C LEU A 150 -0.15 -12.93 9.13
N ARG A 151 0.52 -13.85 9.79
CA ARG A 151 -0.13 -15.07 10.28
C ARG A 151 -1.28 -14.76 11.22
N GLY A 152 -2.49 -15.21 10.84
CA GLY A 152 -3.73 -14.95 11.60
C GLY A 152 -4.22 -13.50 11.57
N LYS A 153 -3.60 -12.62 10.78
CA LYS A 153 -4.01 -11.22 10.59
C LYS A 153 -4.55 -11.01 9.17
N TYR A 154 -5.39 -9.97 9.01
CA TYR A 154 -5.93 -9.57 7.72
C TYR A 154 -5.03 -8.57 7.01
N ALA A 155 -4.39 -7.69 7.77
CA ALA A 155 -3.54 -6.65 7.21
C ALA A 155 -2.38 -6.27 8.13
N ALA A 156 -1.39 -5.57 7.54
CA ALA A 156 -0.49 -4.67 8.24
C ALA A 156 -0.66 -3.26 7.66
N ALA A 157 -0.78 -2.26 8.54
CA ALA A 157 -1.04 -0.88 8.16
C ALA A 157 -0.51 0.11 9.21
N VAL A 158 -0.34 1.37 8.80
CA VAL A 158 0.16 2.44 9.67
C VAL A 158 -1.00 3.15 10.37
N LYS A 159 -0.81 3.54 11.63
CA LYS A 159 -1.76 4.36 12.38
C LYS A 159 -2.09 5.65 11.64
N ASP A 160 -3.37 6.04 11.68
CA ASP A 160 -3.83 7.28 11.06
C ASP A 160 -4.02 8.39 12.10
N GLY A 161 -3.61 9.60 11.73
CA GLY A 161 -3.83 10.82 12.51
C GLY A 161 -5.29 11.19 12.72
N LEU A 162 -6.24 10.63 11.95
CA LEU A 162 -7.67 10.86 12.09
C LEU A 162 -8.18 10.63 13.51
N MET A 163 -7.60 9.69 14.25
CA MET A 163 -7.98 9.46 15.64
C MET A 163 -7.73 10.69 16.54
N TYR A 164 -6.87 11.63 16.14
CA TYR A 164 -6.67 12.92 16.82
C TYR A 164 -7.46 14.06 16.19
N GLN A 165 -7.63 14.05 14.87
CA GLN A 165 -8.39 15.08 14.16
C GLN A 165 -9.89 14.92 14.39
N PHE A 166 -10.37 13.68 14.49
CA PHE A 166 -11.78 13.32 14.69
C PHE A 166 -11.96 12.28 15.81
N PRO A 167 -11.55 12.58 17.05
CA PRO A 167 -11.53 11.59 18.15
C PRO A 167 -12.92 11.01 18.47
N GLY A 168 -13.96 11.82 18.39
CA GLY A 168 -15.34 11.37 18.64
C GLY A 168 -15.85 10.39 17.60
N HIS A 169 -15.42 10.54 16.33
CA HIS A 169 -15.76 9.62 15.27
C HIS A 169 -15.10 8.24 15.49
N VAL A 170 -13.80 8.23 15.71
CA VAL A 170 -13.06 6.97 15.91
C VAL A 170 -13.47 6.26 17.21
N ALA A 171 -13.74 7.03 18.29
CA ALA A 171 -14.20 6.46 19.56
C ALA A 171 -15.57 5.77 19.48
N GLY A 172 -16.40 6.14 18.50
CA GLY A 172 -17.70 5.51 18.25
C GLY A 172 -17.62 4.19 17.46
N MET A 173 -16.43 3.81 16.97
CA MET A 173 -16.25 2.63 16.11
C MET A 173 -15.87 1.39 16.91
N ASP A 174 -16.43 0.24 16.56
CA ASP A 174 -15.98 -1.04 17.10
C ASP A 174 -14.73 -1.53 16.34
N LEU A 175 -13.57 -1.28 16.91
CA LEU A 175 -12.29 -1.72 16.38
C LEU A 175 -11.87 -3.11 16.89
N GLY A 176 -12.78 -3.88 17.49
CA GLY A 176 -12.51 -5.23 17.99
C GLY A 176 -11.45 -5.27 19.09
N GLY A 177 -11.35 -4.22 19.91
CA GLY A 177 -10.34 -4.07 20.96
C GLY A 177 -8.95 -3.60 20.49
N ARG A 178 -8.79 -3.22 19.21
CA ARG A 178 -7.56 -2.56 18.72
C ARG A 178 -7.52 -1.11 19.20
N GLU A 179 -6.35 -0.66 19.68
CA GLU A 179 -6.13 0.67 20.26
C GLU A 179 -5.84 1.76 19.20
N PHE A 180 -5.79 1.42 17.91
CA PHE A 180 -5.48 2.38 16.86
C PHE A 180 -6.40 2.23 15.65
N TYR A 181 -6.66 3.34 15.00
CA TYR A 181 -7.28 3.43 13.69
C TYR A 181 -6.18 3.52 12.64
N PHE A 182 -6.26 2.78 11.53
CA PHE A 182 -5.22 2.76 10.51
C PHE A 182 -5.64 3.49 9.23
N ASN A 183 -4.65 4.02 8.51
CA ASN A 183 -4.83 4.58 7.18
C ASN A 183 -4.90 3.46 6.13
N SER A 184 -5.92 3.51 5.26
CA SER A 184 -6.16 2.49 4.22
C SER A 184 -5.43 2.74 2.91
N GLY A 185 -4.61 3.79 2.79
CA GLY A 185 -3.93 4.15 1.54
C GLY A 185 -2.66 3.35 1.26
N VAL A 186 -2.06 2.73 2.30
CA VAL A 186 -0.95 1.78 2.15
C VAL A 186 -1.19 0.61 3.11
N MET A 187 -1.40 -0.58 2.56
CA MET A 187 -1.72 -1.77 3.34
C MET A 187 -1.07 -3.01 2.75
N LEU A 188 -0.45 -3.84 3.58
CA LEU A 188 -0.16 -5.21 3.20
C LEU A 188 -1.35 -6.09 3.60
N LEU A 189 -1.97 -6.76 2.64
CA LEU A 189 -3.20 -7.53 2.82
C LEU A 189 -2.95 -9.03 2.72
N ASN A 190 -3.48 -9.81 3.68
CA ASN A 190 -3.50 -11.26 3.65
C ASN A 190 -4.78 -11.74 2.95
N LEU A 191 -4.74 -11.82 1.62
CA LEU A 191 -5.89 -12.17 0.81
C LEU A 191 -6.41 -13.60 1.09
N ALA A 192 -5.50 -14.51 1.43
CA ALA A 192 -5.88 -15.88 1.78
C ALA A 192 -6.73 -15.92 3.05
N GLN A 193 -6.32 -15.18 4.11
CA GLN A 193 -7.08 -15.14 5.37
C GLN A 193 -8.38 -14.35 5.21
N ILE A 194 -8.35 -13.25 4.44
CA ILE A 194 -9.53 -12.42 4.13
C ILE A 194 -10.61 -13.28 3.43
N ARG A 195 -10.23 -14.07 2.43
CA ARG A 195 -11.17 -15.00 1.76
C ARG A 195 -11.69 -16.10 2.69
N LYS A 196 -10.78 -16.72 3.46
CA LYS A 196 -11.14 -17.80 4.39
C LYS A 196 -12.21 -17.38 5.39
N ASP A 197 -12.17 -16.13 5.85
CA ASP A 197 -13.04 -15.61 6.89
C ASP A 197 -14.20 -14.75 6.32
N ASP A 198 -14.41 -14.74 4.99
CA ASP A 198 -15.45 -14.00 4.26
C ASP A 198 -15.51 -12.49 4.61
N ILE A 199 -14.34 -11.89 4.84
CA ILE A 199 -14.24 -10.51 5.33
C ILE A 199 -14.80 -9.51 4.32
N MET A 200 -14.62 -9.75 3.01
CA MET A 200 -15.13 -8.83 1.98
C MET A 200 -16.67 -8.80 1.97
N GLN A 201 -17.35 -9.94 2.16
CA GLN A 201 -18.79 -9.96 2.28
C GLN A 201 -19.26 -9.21 3.52
N ARG A 202 -18.57 -9.36 4.66
CA ARG A 202 -18.85 -8.60 5.89
C ARG A 202 -18.67 -7.11 5.66
N ALA A 203 -17.64 -6.69 4.92
CA ALA A 203 -17.38 -5.29 4.56
C ALA A 203 -18.52 -4.69 3.71
N VAL A 204 -19.04 -5.43 2.74
CA VAL A 204 -20.19 -5.03 1.91
C VAL A 204 -21.46 -4.87 2.76
N ILE A 205 -21.73 -5.83 3.64
CA ILE A 205 -22.89 -5.75 4.55
C ILE A 205 -22.75 -4.53 5.47
N TYR A 206 -21.57 -4.36 6.06
CA TYR A 206 -21.33 -3.24 6.98
C TYR A 206 -21.51 -1.89 6.24
N PHE A 207 -20.88 -1.70 5.08
CA PHE A 207 -21.03 -0.48 4.28
C PHE A 207 -22.50 -0.18 3.95
N ASN A 208 -23.28 -1.19 3.57
CA ASN A 208 -24.69 -1.02 3.18
C ASN A 208 -25.64 -0.77 4.37
N THR A 209 -25.18 -0.95 5.62
CA THR A 209 -26.02 -0.83 6.81
C THR A 209 -25.60 0.30 7.76
N HIS A 210 -24.39 0.90 7.56
CA HIS A 210 -23.84 1.97 8.38
C HIS A 210 -23.53 3.21 7.56
N ASN A 211 -23.52 4.38 8.18
CA ASN A 211 -23.20 5.65 7.53
C ASN A 211 -21.77 6.05 7.91
N GLU A 212 -20.81 5.62 7.07
CA GLU A 212 -19.40 5.89 7.31
C GLU A 212 -18.98 7.25 6.75
N VAL A 213 -18.11 7.94 7.49
CA VAL A 213 -17.61 9.27 7.09
C VAL A 213 -16.46 9.13 6.10
N PHE A 214 -15.55 8.18 6.34
CA PHE A 214 -14.33 8.00 5.53
C PHE A 214 -14.37 6.74 4.63
N GLY A 215 -15.57 6.34 4.22
CA GLY A 215 -15.79 5.33 3.17
C GLY A 215 -15.12 3.99 3.46
N ASP A 216 -14.23 3.55 2.55
CA ASP A 216 -13.52 2.28 2.65
C ASP A 216 -12.65 2.17 3.91
N GLN A 217 -12.07 3.28 4.36
CA GLN A 217 -11.17 3.27 5.52
C GLN A 217 -11.90 2.89 6.80
N ASP A 218 -13.09 3.49 7.05
CA ASP A 218 -13.90 3.16 8.22
C ASP A 218 -14.34 1.69 8.19
N VAL A 219 -14.87 1.26 7.04
CA VAL A 219 -15.31 -0.13 6.85
C VAL A 219 -14.19 -1.12 7.17
N LEU A 220 -13.00 -0.91 6.57
CA LEU A 220 -11.85 -1.80 6.77
C LEU A 220 -11.37 -1.79 8.23
N ASN A 221 -11.39 -0.62 8.88
CA ASN A 221 -11.02 -0.51 10.29
C ASN A 221 -11.93 -1.35 11.19
N VAL A 222 -13.24 -1.35 10.92
CA VAL A 222 -14.20 -2.15 11.70
C VAL A 222 -14.11 -3.64 11.37
N VAL A 223 -14.17 -4.01 10.09
CA VAL A 223 -14.26 -5.43 9.73
C VAL A 223 -12.96 -6.21 9.98
N PHE A 224 -11.81 -5.54 9.98
CA PHE A 224 -10.54 -6.16 10.34
C PHE A 224 -10.37 -6.29 11.87
N GLY A 225 -11.04 -5.45 12.65
CA GLY A 225 -11.00 -5.51 14.10
C GLY A 225 -9.57 -5.55 14.63
N SER A 226 -9.28 -6.45 15.58
CA SER A 226 -7.94 -6.64 16.18
C SER A 226 -6.94 -7.38 15.28
N LYS A 227 -7.35 -7.80 14.08
CA LYS A 227 -6.48 -8.60 13.19
C LYS A 227 -5.66 -7.72 12.24
N VAL A 228 -5.05 -6.64 12.74
CA VAL A 228 -4.15 -5.75 12.00
C VAL A 228 -2.81 -5.65 12.74
N VAL A 229 -1.70 -5.72 11.99
CA VAL A 229 -0.34 -5.50 12.49
C VAL A 229 -0.02 -4.01 12.33
N PRO A 230 0.40 -3.29 13.39
CA PRO A 230 0.87 -1.92 13.23
C PRO A 230 2.22 -1.90 12.49
N LEU A 231 2.34 -1.02 11.49
CA LEU A 231 3.58 -0.76 10.78
C LEU A 231 4.23 0.53 11.25
N SER A 232 5.54 0.65 11.03
CA SER A 232 6.27 1.91 11.17
C SER A 232 5.66 3.01 10.29
N TYR A 233 5.63 4.26 10.79
CA TYR A 233 5.17 5.43 10.04
C TYR A 233 5.84 5.55 8.67
N ARG A 234 7.06 5.05 8.53
CA ARG A 234 7.86 5.11 7.29
C ARG A 234 7.15 4.50 6.08
N TYR A 235 6.28 3.53 6.30
CA TYR A 235 5.57 2.85 5.21
C TYR A 235 4.31 3.56 4.73
N ASN A 236 3.84 4.56 5.46
CA ASN A 236 2.70 5.40 5.06
C ASN A 236 2.81 6.77 5.76
N CYS A 237 3.82 7.54 5.35
CA CYS A 237 4.10 8.84 5.93
C CYS A 237 3.15 9.89 5.35
N ASN A 238 2.07 10.19 6.09
CA ASN A 238 1.10 11.21 5.72
C ASN A 238 1.69 12.60 5.93
N SER A 239 1.95 13.33 4.83
CA SER A 239 2.65 14.61 4.84
C SER A 239 1.98 15.65 5.75
N THR A 240 0.66 15.78 5.70
CA THR A 240 -0.07 16.78 6.49
C THR A 240 0.04 16.52 7.99
N PHE A 241 -0.11 15.28 8.42
CA PHE A 241 -0.08 14.94 9.84
C PHE A 241 1.28 15.19 10.48
N PHE A 242 2.36 14.94 9.73
CA PHE A 242 3.73 15.14 10.22
C PHE A 242 4.14 16.62 10.27
N GLU A 243 3.48 17.50 9.55
CA GLU A 243 3.71 18.95 9.64
C GLU A 243 3.01 19.58 10.86
N GLU A 244 1.90 19.01 11.29
CA GLU A 244 1.08 19.56 12.36
C GLU A 244 1.56 19.18 13.77
N LYS A 245 2.47 18.21 13.90
CA LYS A 245 2.87 17.62 15.18
C LYS A 245 4.38 17.64 15.38
N ASP A 246 4.80 17.85 16.63
CA ASP A 246 6.22 17.75 16.99
C ASP A 246 6.69 16.27 17.07
N ALA A 247 8.00 16.08 17.02
CA ALA A 247 8.63 14.77 17.03
C ALA A 247 8.38 13.96 18.31
N ALA A 248 8.22 14.62 19.45
CA ALA A 248 7.94 13.94 20.72
C ALA A 248 6.54 13.35 20.72
N PHE A 249 5.56 14.12 20.25
CA PHE A 249 4.20 13.62 20.04
C PHE A 249 4.16 12.46 19.04
N LEU A 250 4.80 12.64 17.88
CA LEU A 250 4.83 11.61 16.81
C LEU A 250 5.50 10.33 17.30
N SER A 251 6.62 10.43 18.05
CA SER A 251 7.31 9.26 18.59
C SER A 251 6.43 8.48 19.58
N LYS A 252 5.70 9.18 20.43
CA LYS A 252 4.72 8.57 21.34
C LYS A 252 3.54 7.96 20.58
N PHE A 253 3.04 8.67 19.58
CA PHE A 253 1.89 8.21 18.78
C PHE A 253 2.19 6.93 18.01
N PHE A 254 3.34 6.87 17.33
CA PHE A 254 3.75 5.69 16.55
C PHE A 254 4.44 4.62 17.41
N ASN A 255 4.79 4.93 18.66
CA ASN A 255 5.58 4.06 19.54
C ASN A 255 6.95 3.69 18.91
N GLU A 256 7.59 4.65 18.27
CA GLU A 256 8.91 4.53 17.65
C GLU A 256 9.61 5.89 17.59
N THR A 257 10.94 5.91 17.44
CA THR A 257 11.68 7.17 17.32
C THR A 257 11.38 7.84 15.98
N VAL A 258 10.86 9.07 16.04
CA VAL A 258 10.62 9.91 14.86
C VAL A 258 11.67 11.02 14.83
N PRO A 259 12.30 11.34 13.68
CA PRO A 259 13.25 12.43 13.53
C PRO A 259 12.68 13.79 13.95
N GLN A 260 13.58 14.69 14.39
CA GLN A 260 13.17 16.00 14.93
C GLN A 260 12.67 16.96 13.85
N SER A 261 13.20 16.90 12.65
CA SER A 261 12.78 17.76 11.56
C SER A 261 11.81 17.07 10.61
N PRO A 262 10.76 17.75 10.13
CA PRO A 262 9.85 17.19 9.12
C PRO A 262 10.60 16.69 7.88
N ARG A 263 11.67 17.36 7.46
CA ARG A 263 12.45 16.93 6.31
C ARG A 263 13.11 15.57 6.53
N GLU A 264 13.73 15.35 7.69
CA GLU A 264 14.33 14.03 8.02
C GLU A 264 13.27 12.94 8.09
N VAL A 265 12.05 13.26 8.57
CA VAL A 265 10.91 12.34 8.54
C VAL A 265 10.59 11.93 7.11
N TYR A 266 10.49 12.89 6.19
CA TYR A 266 10.17 12.60 4.78
C TYR A 266 11.32 11.89 4.06
N ASP A 267 12.57 12.26 4.34
CA ASP A 267 13.74 11.60 3.76
C ASP A 267 13.89 10.16 4.25
N SER A 268 13.42 9.85 5.47
CA SER A 268 13.43 8.49 6.05
C SER A 268 12.24 7.63 5.64
N ALA A 269 11.20 8.23 5.06
CA ALA A 269 9.99 7.49 4.68
C ALA A 269 10.25 6.53 3.52
N ALA A 270 9.77 5.31 3.62
CA ALA A 270 9.74 4.36 2.51
C ALA A 270 8.62 4.70 1.50
N THR A 271 7.49 5.23 2.02
CA THR A 271 6.37 5.69 1.20
C THR A 271 5.80 6.98 1.80
N LEU A 272 5.81 8.05 1.01
CA LEU A 272 5.06 9.26 1.29
C LEU A 272 3.63 9.09 0.80
N HIS A 273 2.66 9.62 1.55
CA HIS A 273 1.25 9.59 1.18
C HIS A 273 0.66 11.00 1.28
N PHE A 274 0.16 11.50 0.18
CA PHE A 274 -0.45 12.82 0.08
C PHE A 274 -1.95 12.77 0.40
N ALA A 275 -2.32 12.11 1.49
CA ALA A 275 -3.69 12.07 1.97
C ALA A 275 -4.16 13.49 2.33
N GLY A 276 -5.25 13.96 1.74
CA GLY A 276 -5.73 15.34 1.85
C GLY A 276 -5.25 16.21 0.69
N HIS A 277 -4.37 17.19 0.95
CA HIS A 277 -3.86 18.08 -0.11
C HIS A 277 -2.89 17.37 -1.05
N LYS A 278 -3.13 17.50 -2.36
CA LYS A 278 -2.38 16.79 -3.39
C LYS A 278 -1.29 17.67 -4.01
N PRO A 279 -0.09 17.15 -4.31
CA PRO A 279 1.01 17.93 -4.90
C PRO A 279 0.65 18.63 -6.21
N TRP A 280 -0.27 18.06 -6.97
CA TRP A 280 -0.74 18.60 -8.25
C TRP A 280 -1.83 19.66 -8.12
N THR A 281 -2.24 20.01 -6.89
CA THR A 281 -3.21 21.10 -6.67
C THR A 281 -2.51 22.42 -6.38
N PRO A 282 -3.12 23.57 -6.76
CA PRO A 282 -2.52 24.90 -6.53
C PRO A 282 -2.24 25.20 -5.05
N TRP A 283 -3.09 24.71 -4.17
CA TRP A 283 -3.03 24.96 -2.71
C TRP A 283 -1.94 24.16 -1.99
N PHE A 284 -1.36 23.15 -2.63
CA PHE A 284 -0.24 22.43 -2.04
C PHE A 284 1.05 23.24 -2.19
N SER A 285 1.46 23.91 -1.13
CA SER A 285 2.59 24.85 -1.12
C SER A 285 3.88 24.28 -0.52
N HIS A 286 3.91 23.00 -0.18
CA HIS A 286 5.06 22.38 0.50
C HIS A 286 6.32 22.46 -0.36
N SER A 287 7.33 23.21 0.15
CA SER A 287 8.53 23.59 -0.62
C SER A 287 9.44 22.42 -1.00
N TYR A 288 9.40 21.31 -0.25
CA TYR A 288 10.22 20.12 -0.49
C TYR A 288 9.44 19.01 -1.21
N LEU A 289 8.25 18.67 -0.73
CA LEU A 289 7.48 17.53 -1.25
C LEU A 289 6.90 17.79 -2.65
N LYS A 290 6.52 19.06 -2.94
CA LYS A 290 5.99 19.41 -4.26
C LYS A 290 7.02 19.22 -5.37
N PRO A 291 8.26 19.75 -5.29
CA PRO A 291 9.31 19.49 -6.28
C PRO A 291 9.68 18.01 -6.40
N LEU A 292 9.67 17.27 -5.29
CA LEU A 292 9.96 15.84 -5.28
C LEU A 292 8.95 15.07 -6.13
N TRP A 293 7.65 15.36 -5.96
CA TRP A 293 6.59 14.75 -6.74
C TRP A 293 6.70 15.11 -8.23
N TYR A 294 6.90 16.42 -8.54
CA TYR A 294 7.01 16.90 -9.92
C TYR A 294 8.20 16.33 -10.67
N ARG A 295 9.28 15.94 -10.00
CA ARG A 295 10.40 15.23 -10.63
C ARG A 295 9.96 13.91 -11.26
N TYR A 296 9.15 13.11 -10.55
CA TYR A 296 8.61 11.86 -11.10
C TYR A 296 7.51 12.12 -12.14
N ALA A 297 6.68 13.14 -11.93
CA ALA A 297 5.69 13.56 -12.91
C ALA A 297 6.33 13.96 -14.25
N ALA A 298 7.44 14.72 -14.21
CA ALA A 298 8.20 15.07 -15.41
C ALA A 298 8.76 13.81 -16.13
N THR A 299 9.30 12.85 -15.37
CA THR A 299 9.75 11.57 -15.93
C THR A 299 8.61 10.81 -16.61
N VAL A 300 7.43 10.75 -15.99
CA VAL A 300 6.24 10.09 -16.55
C VAL A 300 5.75 10.82 -17.80
N ALA A 301 5.74 12.16 -17.78
CA ALA A 301 5.35 12.96 -18.95
C ALA A 301 6.26 12.70 -20.14
N GLU A 302 7.58 12.68 -19.92
CA GLU A 302 8.57 12.47 -20.96
C GLU A 302 8.55 11.03 -21.53
N LYS A 303 8.64 10.03 -20.63
CA LYS A 303 8.78 8.61 -21.05
C LYS A 303 7.49 8.05 -21.65
N TYR A 304 6.33 8.43 -21.12
CA TYR A 304 5.05 7.78 -21.44
C TYR A 304 4.04 8.71 -22.10
N GLN A 305 4.43 9.95 -22.40
CA GLN A 305 3.58 10.96 -23.04
C GLN A 305 2.29 11.22 -22.25
N MET A 306 2.42 11.29 -20.91
CA MET A 306 1.30 11.56 -20.03
C MET A 306 1.20 13.07 -19.72
N THR A 307 -0.03 13.59 -19.70
CA THR A 307 -0.35 14.97 -19.28
C THR A 307 -0.97 14.98 -17.89
N PHE A 308 -0.73 16.07 -17.12
CA PHE A 308 -1.19 16.26 -15.75
C PHE A 308 -2.11 17.47 -15.63
#